data_5398545a755d24aeddf8f02d04bb605a
#
_entry.id   5398545a755d24aeddf8f02d04bb605a
#
_cell.length_a   1.000
_cell.length_b   1.000
_cell.length_c   1.000
_cell.angle_alpha   90.00
_cell.angle_beta   90.00
_cell.angle_gamma   90.00
#
_symmetry.space_group_name_H-M   'P 1'
#
loop_
_entity.id
_entity.type
_entity.pdbx_description
1 polymer ?
#
loop_
_entity_poly.entity_id
_entity_poly.type
_entity_poly.pdbx_seq_one_letter_code
_entity_poly.pdbx_strand_id
1 'polypeptide(L)'
;LVKERVVTENMKLRALEAIRKFYYDKGYRNADVTLKEEMMPNLNNAESITFFIKKGNKVRINSVNFTGNETIAEQKLKKQLKGTKEMTRFTLYPVTVPNPFGDTAKKLTFKQYIHDVGFLSLSKTRDILDPYFRFKMFSSAKFSEKKYDEDKEKVIDYMNSQGFRDAVISGDTTVYDPKGNINVFLKVNEGHKYYFGDINWRGNTKYSDSILNSILAIKKGDIYNLELLNKRLGKQISMEGGDIQSLYMDDGYLFFRIDPVETSVYHDTIDFEIRMTEGPQATYGNITISGNDKTKDYVIRRELRTIPGEKFSRQDIIRTQRELGQLGFINAEKINPNVVPNADNGTVDINWEIEEKSADQLELSAGFGGGIGLTGTLGVTFNNFSLKNITKKSTWDPLPSGDGQKFSVRFQSNGKAYSSYNASFTEPWLGGKKRNSFTVGFSATKFANAYDPYYGGYCKACGDTSYVKTSNIYVSLGKQLKWPDDYFNLIYTVNFQQYKLRNYSNIFAGLSNGKSTLA
;
A
#
# COMPACT_ATOMS: atom_id res chain seq x y z
N LEU A 1 6.29 -30.18 -13.14
CA LEU A 1 6.63 -31.55 -12.79
C LEU A 1 6.63 -31.72 -11.27
N VAL A 2 6.06 -32.82 -10.79
CA VAL A 2 6.01 -33.17 -9.36
C VAL A 2 6.75 -34.49 -9.19
N LYS A 3 7.60 -34.58 -8.16
CA LYS A 3 8.34 -35.79 -7.83
C LYS A 3 7.40 -36.99 -7.62
N GLU A 4 7.79 -38.16 -8.09
CA GLU A 4 7.04 -39.44 -7.92
C GLU A 4 5.65 -39.46 -8.61
N ARG A 5 5.48 -38.71 -9.68
CA ARG A 5 4.26 -38.77 -10.51
C ARG A 5 4.61 -39.19 -11.96
N VAL A 6 3.61 -39.73 -12.64
CA VAL A 6 3.73 -40.09 -14.05
C VAL A 6 4.04 -38.84 -14.88
N VAL A 7 5.09 -38.94 -15.71
CA VAL A 7 5.56 -37.84 -16.56
C VAL A 7 5.34 -38.21 -18.02
N THR A 8 4.68 -37.31 -18.75
CA THR A 8 4.47 -37.45 -20.20
C THR A 8 5.43 -36.51 -20.95
N GLU A 9 5.71 -36.80 -22.23
CA GLU A 9 6.54 -35.95 -23.10
C GLU A 9 6.01 -34.50 -23.16
N ASN A 10 4.69 -34.33 -23.22
CA ASN A 10 4.08 -32.99 -23.20
C ASN A 10 4.39 -32.23 -21.90
N MET A 11 4.43 -32.93 -20.76
CA MET A 11 4.82 -32.30 -19.47
C MET A 11 6.28 -31.89 -19.45
N LYS A 12 7.19 -32.67 -20.06
CA LYS A 12 8.61 -32.33 -20.20
C LYS A 12 8.79 -31.07 -21.06
N LEU A 13 8.12 -31.00 -22.22
CA LEU A 13 8.16 -29.84 -23.11
C LEU A 13 7.62 -28.58 -22.44
N ARG A 14 6.46 -28.67 -21.76
CA ARG A 14 5.91 -27.54 -20.99
C ARG A 14 6.84 -27.08 -19.87
N ALA A 15 7.55 -28.00 -19.21
CA ALA A 15 8.53 -27.65 -18.18
C ALA A 15 9.74 -26.91 -18.78
N LEU A 16 10.25 -27.35 -19.93
CA LEU A 16 11.31 -26.67 -20.67
C LEU A 16 10.91 -25.24 -21.05
N GLU A 17 9.69 -25.09 -21.63
CA GLU A 17 9.17 -23.78 -22.00
C GLU A 17 8.94 -22.87 -20.78
N ALA A 18 8.42 -23.42 -19.69
CA ALA A 18 8.23 -22.66 -18.45
C ALA A 18 9.56 -22.17 -17.86
N ILE A 19 10.60 -23.01 -17.88
CA ILE A 19 11.95 -22.64 -17.42
C ILE A 19 12.54 -21.57 -18.36
N ARG A 20 12.46 -21.74 -19.68
CA ARG A 20 12.92 -20.74 -20.66
C ARG A 20 12.22 -19.40 -20.43
N LYS A 21 10.89 -19.41 -20.31
CA LYS A 21 10.08 -18.22 -20.05
C LYS A 21 10.47 -17.53 -18.74
N PHE A 22 10.71 -18.31 -17.67
CA PHE A 22 11.17 -17.76 -16.39
C PHE A 22 12.51 -17.02 -16.50
N TYR A 23 13.49 -17.58 -17.23
CA TYR A 23 14.78 -16.92 -17.45
C TYR A 23 14.67 -15.74 -18.40
N TYR A 24 13.83 -15.84 -19.43
CA TYR A 24 13.49 -14.75 -20.35
C TYR A 24 12.91 -13.55 -19.60
N ASP A 25 11.93 -13.76 -18.73
CA ASP A 25 11.34 -12.71 -17.89
C ASP A 25 12.34 -12.10 -16.88
N LYS A 26 13.37 -12.85 -16.53
CA LYS A 26 14.50 -12.34 -15.72
C LYS A 26 15.56 -11.59 -16.53
N GLY A 27 15.37 -11.45 -17.85
CA GLY A 27 16.26 -10.71 -18.77
C GLY A 27 17.36 -11.56 -19.42
N TYR A 28 17.31 -12.89 -19.32
CA TYR A 28 18.23 -13.80 -20.00
C TYR A 28 17.60 -14.33 -21.29
N ARG A 29 17.58 -13.49 -22.33
CA ARG A 29 16.92 -13.82 -23.60
C ARG A 29 17.56 -15.00 -24.37
N ASN A 30 18.84 -15.26 -24.14
CA ASN A 30 19.59 -16.33 -24.77
C ASN A 30 19.79 -17.53 -23.83
N ALA A 31 18.87 -17.71 -22.85
CA ALA A 31 18.92 -18.87 -21.98
C ALA A 31 18.61 -20.14 -22.77
N ASP A 32 19.57 -21.04 -22.81
CA ASP A 32 19.39 -22.37 -23.36
C ASP A 32 19.12 -23.37 -22.25
N VAL A 33 18.05 -24.15 -22.42
CA VAL A 33 17.61 -25.16 -21.46
C VAL A 33 17.53 -26.49 -22.19
N THR A 34 18.35 -27.41 -21.77
CA THR A 34 18.40 -28.78 -22.30
C THR A 34 17.97 -29.76 -21.21
N LEU A 35 17.36 -30.85 -21.63
CA LEU A 35 16.87 -31.93 -20.77
C LEU A 35 17.78 -33.14 -20.93
N LYS A 36 18.15 -33.80 -19.83
CA LYS A 36 18.77 -35.11 -19.81
C LYS A 36 17.91 -36.08 -19.00
N GLU A 37 17.65 -37.24 -19.57
CA GLU A 37 16.88 -38.30 -19.00
C GLU A 37 17.80 -39.49 -18.69
N GLU A 38 17.68 -40.07 -17.51
CA GLU A 38 18.44 -41.23 -17.09
C GLU A 38 17.47 -42.19 -16.35
N MET A 39 17.40 -43.44 -16.84
CA MET A 39 16.65 -44.50 -16.17
C MET A 39 17.28 -44.82 -14.82
N MET A 40 16.50 -44.89 -13.77
CA MET A 40 16.95 -45.23 -12.43
C MET A 40 17.09 -46.76 -12.29
N PRO A 41 18.32 -47.29 -12.14
CA PRO A 41 18.51 -48.76 -12.14
C PRO A 41 17.88 -49.48 -10.94
N ASN A 42 17.57 -48.75 -9.88
CA ASN A 42 17.03 -49.30 -8.62
C ASN A 42 15.50 -49.18 -8.49
N LEU A 43 14.80 -48.61 -9.44
CA LEU A 43 13.37 -48.37 -9.42
C LEU A 43 12.75 -48.75 -10.76
N ASN A 44 11.83 -49.69 -10.75
CA ASN A 44 11.14 -50.11 -11.98
C ASN A 44 10.30 -48.93 -12.54
N ASN A 45 10.57 -48.61 -13.82
CA ASN A 45 9.85 -47.61 -14.58
C ASN A 45 9.96 -46.15 -14.04
N ALA A 46 11.10 -45.79 -13.46
CA ALA A 46 11.40 -44.46 -12.97
C ALA A 46 12.53 -43.78 -13.74
N GLU A 47 12.34 -42.53 -14.13
CA GLU A 47 13.29 -41.68 -14.81
C GLU A 47 13.77 -40.54 -13.92
N SER A 48 15.07 -40.27 -13.94
CA SER A 48 15.63 -39.02 -13.41
C SER A 48 15.69 -37.98 -14.51
N ILE A 49 15.03 -36.84 -14.32
CA ILE A 49 15.00 -35.77 -15.30
C ILE A 49 15.85 -34.61 -14.77
N THR A 50 16.91 -34.30 -15.52
CA THR A 50 17.86 -33.22 -15.17
C THR A 50 17.77 -32.10 -16.20
N PHE A 51 17.50 -30.87 -15.74
CA PHE A 51 17.50 -29.69 -16.59
C PHE A 51 18.85 -28.96 -16.51
N PHE A 52 19.55 -28.87 -17.66
CA PHE A 52 20.79 -28.09 -17.79
C PHE A 52 20.45 -26.71 -18.32
N ILE A 53 20.85 -25.66 -17.60
CA ILE A 53 20.50 -24.28 -17.90
C ILE A 53 21.75 -23.46 -18.16
N LYS A 54 21.94 -23.01 -19.40
CA LYS A 54 22.94 -22.01 -19.79
C LYS A 54 22.26 -20.66 -19.88
N LYS A 55 22.43 -19.81 -18.87
CA LYS A 55 21.72 -18.54 -18.76
C LYS A 55 22.12 -17.51 -19.82
N GLY A 56 23.35 -17.56 -20.32
CA GLY A 56 23.88 -16.49 -21.16
C GLY A 56 24.02 -15.15 -20.44
N ASN A 57 24.25 -14.08 -21.19
CA ASN A 57 24.38 -12.74 -20.68
C ASN A 57 23.00 -12.10 -20.48
N LYS A 58 22.91 -11.25 -19.46
CA LYS A 58 21.70 -10.51 -19.15
C LYS A 58 21.52 -9.34 -20.12
N VAL A 59 20.45 -9.34 -20.87
CA VAL A 59 20.11 -8.28 -21.81
C VAL A 59 19.46 -7.13 -21.03
N ARG A 60 19.99 -5.91 -21.19
CA ARG A 60 19.49 -4.69 -20.55
C ARG A 60 19.02 -3.69 -21.60
N ILE A 61 18.14 -2.79 -21.19
CA ILE A 61 17.66 -1.69 -22.01
C ILE A 61 18.72 -0.58 -21.99
N ASN A 62 19.40 -0.38 -23.10
CA ASN A 62 20.41 0.66 -23.27
C ASN A 62 19.77 2.04 -23.47
N SER A 63 18.78 2.15 -24.37
CA SER A 63 18.04 3.38 -24.62
C SER A 63 16.61 3.09 -25.06
N VAL A 64 15.72 4.03 -24.77
CA VAL A 64 14.38 4.10 -25.35
C VAL A 64 14.31 5.42 -26.10
N ASN A 65 13.92 5.37 -27.35
CA ASN A 65 13.87 6.52 -28.24
C ASN A 65 12.45 6.67 -28.80
N PHE A 66 11.91 7.88 -28.71
CA PHE A 66 10.64 8.21 -29.32
C PHE A 66 10.86 9.05 -30.56
N THR A 67 10.02 8.85 -31.57
CA THR A 67 9.94 9.67 -32.79
C THR A 67 8.50 9.96 -33.12
N GLY A 68 8.25 11.08 -33.83
CA GLY A 68 6.89 11.52 -34.16
C GLY A 68 6.19 12.28 -33.04
N ASN A 69 6.83 12.47 -31.89
CA ASN A 69 6.33 13.30 -30.81
C ASN A 69 6.69 14.78 -31.09
N GLU A 70 5.70 15.55 -31.52
CA GLU A 70 5.90 16.96 -31.88
C GLU A 70 5.62 17.91 -30.71
N THR A 71 4.57 17.65 -29.97
CA THR A 71 4.06 18.50 -28.88
C THR A 71 4.51 18.01 -27.51
N ILE A 72 4.51 16.68 -27.30
CA ILE A 72 4.85 16.07 -26.03
C ILE A 72 6.37 15.78 -25.97
N ALA A 73 7.05 16.33 -24.98
CA ALA A 73 8.46 16.08 -24.79
C ALA A 73 8.75 14.59 -24.52
N GLU A 74 9.78 14.03 -25.18
CA GLU A 74 10.21 12.63 -25.06
C GLU A 74 10.39 12.18 -23.60
N GLN A 75 10.91 13.06 -22.74
CA GLN A 75 11.13 12.76 -21.32
C GLN A 75 9.81 12.51 -20.55
N LYS A 76 8.70 13.13 -20.97
CA LYS A 76 7.38 12.89 -20.37
C LYS A 76 6.85 11.52 -20.76
N LEU A 77 7.05 11.11 -22.02
CA LEU A 77 6.71 9.77 -22.51
C LEU A 77 7.55 8.69 -21.83
N LYS A 78 8.86 8.90 -21.73
CA LYS A 78 9.77 8.00 -21.01
C LYS A 78 9.42 7.79 -19.53
N LYS A 79 8.81 8.76 -18.87
CA LYS A 79 8.34 8.63 -17.49
C LYS A 79 7.18 7.64 -17.34
N GLN A 80 6.40 7.42 -18.38
CA GLN A 80 5.29 6.47 -18.36
C GLN A 80 5.77 5.02 -18.43
N LEU A 81 6.95 4.78 -18.98
CA LEU A 81 7.58 3.46 -19.08
C LEU A 81 8.11 3.01 -17.70
N LYS A 82 7.22 2.52 -16.84
CA LYS A 82 7.58 2.12 -15.46
C LYS A 82 8.31 0.78 -15.41
N GLY A 83 7.98 -0.14 -16.29
CA GLY A 83 8.59 -1.47 -16.43
C GLY A 83 9.81 -1.51 -17.37
N THR A 84 9.83 -0.59 -18.36
CA THR A 84 10.84 -0.51 -19.43
C THR A 84 11.79 0.65 -19.16
N LYS A 85 12.70 0.47 -18.18
CA LYS A 85 13.63 1.52 -17.74
C LYS A 85 15.01 1.34 -18.36
N GLU A 86 15.58 2.43 -18.82
CA GLU A 86 16.95 2.48 -19.34
C GLU A 86 17.98 2.24 -18.24
N MET A 87 19.13 1.62 -18.62
CA MET A 87 20.25 1.42 -17.72
C MET A 87 21.02 2.72 -17.44
N THR A 88 21.76 2.72 -16.34
CA THR A 88 22.75 3.77 -16.04
C THR A 88 23.82 3.80 -17.13
N ARG A 89 24.17 5.00 -17.61
CA ARG A 89 25.17 5.22 -18.64
C ARG A 89 26.21 6.23 -18.14
N PHE A 90 27.45 5.90 -18.37
CA PHE A 90 28.56 6.84 -18.23
C PHE A 90 29.56 6.56 -19.37
N THR A 91 29.66 7.47 -20.33
CA THR A 91 30.56 7.33 -21.47
C THR A 91 30.93 8.71 -22.03
N LEU A 92 32.18 8.86 -22.47
CA LEU A 92 32.65 10.05 -23.18
C LEU A 92 32.31 9.98 -24.68
N TYR A 93 32.06 8.77 -25.19
CA TYR A 93 31.76 8.52 -26.61
C TYR A 93 30.46 7.73 -26.72
N PRO A 94 29.32 8.43 -26.89
CA PRO A 94 28.03 7.75 -27.01
C PRO A 94 27.96 6.98 -28.34
N VAL A 95 27.60 5.72 -28.25
CA VAL A 95 27.31 4.91 -29.44
C VAL A 95 25.87 5.29 -29.88
N THR A 96 25.76 5.87 -31.06
CA THR A 96 24.45 6.15 -31.69
C THR A 96 24.05 4.94 -32.54
N VAL A 97 22.89 4.35 -32.19
CA VAL A 97 22.27 3.32 -33.03
C VAL A 97 21.33 4.02 -34.00
N PRO A 98 21.43 3.74 -35.30
CA PRO A 98 20.55 4.34 -36.31
C PRO A 98 19.09 4.05 -35.99
N ASN A 99 18.22 5.04 -36.21
CA ASN A 99 16.79 4.85 -36.06
C ASN A 99 16.26 4.00 -37.22
N PRO A 100 15.64 2.83 -36.93
CA PRO A 100 15.13 1.94 -37.98
C PRO A 100 13.97 2.54 -38.77
N PHE A 101 13.29 3.56 -38.25
CA PHE A 101 12.18 4.25 -38.94
C PHE A 101 12.64 5.36 -39.89
N GLY A 102 13.96 5.62 -39.97
CA GLY A 102 14.53 6.66 -40.84
C GLY A 102 14.28 8.10 -40.38
N ASP A 103 13.44 8.29 -39.35
CA ASP A 103 13.12 9.61 -38.84
C ASP A 103 14.27 10.13 -37.95
N THR A 104 14.69 11.34 -38.16
CA THR A 104 15.63 12.02 -37.26
C THR A 104 14.85 12.59 -36.09
N ALA A 105 15.00 11.98 -34.90
CA ALA A 105 14.50 12.62 -33.67
C ALA A 105 15.09 14.03 -33.58
N LYS A 106 14.24 15.04 -33.31
CA LYS A 106 14.68 16.41 -33.04
C LYS A 106 15.54 16.46 -31.78
N LYS A 107 16.82 16.12 -31.90
CA LYS A 107 17.75 16.23 -30.78
C LYS A 107 18.16 17.70 -30.62
N LEU A 108 18.05 18.17 -29.39
CA LEU A 108 18.52 19.51 -29.04
C LEU A 108 20.02 19.60 -29.32
N THR A 109 20.42 20.52 -30.22
CA THR A 109 21.83 20.75 -30.52
C THR A 109 22.44 21.60 -29.41
N PHE A 110 23.72 21.37 -29.07
CA PHE A 110 24.42 22.15 -28.03
C PHE A 110 24.34 23.69 -28.31
N LYS A 111 24.39 24.09 -29.61
CA LYS A 111 24.23 25.49 -30.01
C LYS A 111 22.83 26.03 -29.66
N GLN A 112 21.77 25.25 -29.90
CA GLN A 112 20.39 25.62 -29.52
C GLN A 112 20.23 25.65 -28.00
N TYR A 113 20.86 24.72 -27.28
CA TYR A 113 20.83 24.68 -25.83
C TYR A 113 21.40 25.94 -25.19
N ILE A 114 22.53 26.46 -25.71
CA ILE A 114 23.12 27.72 -25.23
C ILE A 114 22.25 28.92 -25.63
N HIS A 115 21.79 28.95 -26.86
CA HIS A 115 20.96 30.04 -27.39
C HIS A 115 19.64 30.18 -26.59
N ASP A 116 19.01 29.07 -26.26
CA ASP A 116 17.73 29.03 -25.53
C ASP A 116 17.89 29.11 -24.01
N VAL A 117 19.08 29.48 -23.52
CA VAL A 117 19.38 29.52 -22.06
C VAL A 117 19.01 28.18 -21.36
N GLY A 118 19.27 27.09 -22.05
CA GLY A 118 18.86 25.74 -21.63
C GLY A 118 19.40 25.29 -20.29
N PHE A 119 20.51 25.91 -19.79
CA PHE A 119 21.09 25.61 -18.47
C PHE A 119 20.16 26.01 -17.30
N LEU A 120 19.17 26.87 -17.52
CA LEU A 120 18.12 27.16 -16.53
C LEU A 120 16.99 26.12 -16.52
N SER A 121 16.97 25.20 -17.51
CA SER A 121 15.98 24.14 -17.63
C SER A 121 16.58 22.77 -17.33
N LEU A 122 16.18 22.14 -16.23
CA LEU A 122 16.60 20.78 -15.87
C LEU A 122 16.27 19.73 -16.94
N SER A 123 15.18 19.90 -17.68
CA SER A 123 14.81 19.00 -18.77
C SER A 123 15.74 19.13 -19.96
N LYS A 124 16.01 20.36 -20.45
CA LYS A 124 16.93 20.59 -21.56
C LYS A 124 18.36 20.17 -21.23
N THR A 125 18.83 20.43 -20.00
CA THR A 125 20.15 19.99 -19.51
C THR A 125 20.23 18.47 -19.49
N ARG A 126 19.18 17.80 -19.06
CA ARG A 126 19.12 16.34 -19.06
C ARG A 126 19.15 15.77 -20.48
N ASP A 127 18.46 16.37 -21.44
CA ASP A 127 18.42 15.90 -22.82
C ASP A 127 19.81 15.98 -23.49
N ILE A 128 20.58 17.01 -23.18
CA ILE A 128 21.97 17.15 -23.66
C ILE A 128 22.92 16.16 -22.97
N LEU A 129 22.73 15.90 -21.69
CA LEU A 129 23.61 15.03 -20.92
C LEU A 129 23.27 13.54 -21.08
N ASP A 130 22.03 13.18 -21.40
CA ASP A 130 21.56 11.79 -21.45
C ASP A 130 22.37 10.84 -22.35
N PRO A 131 22.89 11.27 -23.54
CA PRO A 131 23.76 10.43 -24.33
C PRO A 131 25.08 10.06 -23.65
N TYR A 132 25.60 10.92 -22.76
CA TYR A 132 26.90 10.80 -22.09
C TYR A 132 26.78 10.31 -20.68
N PHE A 133 25.83 10.88 -19.92
CA PHE A 133 25.63 10.62 -18.51
C PHE A 133 24.15 10.43 -18.18
N ARG A 134 23.80 9.23 -17.70
CA ARG A 134 22.47 8.89 -17.22
C ARG A 134 22.60 8.12 -15.92
N PHE A 135 22.16 8.71 -14.82
CA PHE A 135 22.18 8.07 -13.52
C PHE A 135 20.79 7.55 -13.14
N LYS A 136 20.65 6.24 -12.97
CA LYS A 136 19.41 5.54 -12.59
C LYS A 136 19.69 4.62 -11.41
N MET A 137 19.60 5.15 -10.18
CA MET A 137 19.70 4.30 -8.98
C MET A 137 18.52 3.30 -8.95
N PHE A 138 18.82 2.07 -8.57
CA PHE A 138 17.84 0.99 -8.39
C PHE A 138 17.07 0.56 -9.65
N SER A 139 17.50 0.92 -10.84
CA SER A 139 16.92 0.41 -12.07
C SER A 139 17.57 -0.92 -12.46
N SER A 140 16.76 -1.98 -12.53
CA SER A 140 17.26 -3.27 -13.05
C SER A 140 17.46 -3.27 -14.56
N ALA A 141 16.89 -2.31 -15.27
CA ALA A 141 16.92 -2.11 -16.72
C ALA A 141 16.69 -3.40 -17.55
N LYS A 142 15.93 -4.36 -17.00
CA LYS A 142 15.62 -5.62 -17.68
C LYS A 142 14.53 -5.40 -18.69
N PHE A 143 14.65 -6.02 -19.85
CA PHE A 143 13.57 -6.06 -20.81
C PHE A 143 12.61 -7.21 -20.50
N SER A 144 11.34 -6.93 -20.38
CA SER A 144 10.25 -7.88 -20.27
C SER A 144 9.17 -7.47 -21.26
N GLU A 145 8.81 -8.38 -22.17
CA GLU A 145 7.86 -8.10 -23.24
C GLU A 145 6.48 -7.73 -22.69
N LYS A 146 6.00 -8.51 -21.71
CA LYS A 146 4.74 -8.20 -21.02
C LYS A 146 4.70 -6.79 -20.42
N LYS A 147 5.78 -6.39 -19.72
CA LYS A 147 5.86 -5.05 -19.14
C LYS A 147 6.00 -3.95 -20.18
N TYR A 148 6.64 -4.30 -21.30
CA TYR A 148 6.77 -3.36 -22.41
C TYR A 148 5.42 -3.09 -23.08
N ASP A 149 4.59 -4.10 -23.26
CA ASP A 149 3.24 -3.94 -23.77
C ASP A 149 2.36 -3.12 -22.83
N GLU A 150 2.38 -3.44 -21.53
CA GLU A 150 1.70 -2.63 -20.49
C GLU A 150 2.18 -1.16 -20.47
N ASP A 151 3.46 -0.92 -20.72
CA ASP A 151 4.03 0.42 -20.75
C ASP A 151 3.66 1.19 -22.02
N LYS A 152 3.48 0.49 -23.17
CA LYS A 152 2.97 1.11 -24.41
C LYS A 152 1.55 1.65 -24.21
N GLU A 153 0.68 0.87 -23.55
CA GLU A 153 -0.67 1.31 -23.20
C GLU A 153 -0.62 2.57 -22.31
N LYS A 154 0.23 2.59 -21.28
CA LYS A 154 0.38 3.79 -20.44
C LYS A 154 0.90 5.03 -21.18
N VAL A 155 1.71 4.84 -22.22
CA VAL A 155 2.14 5.95 -23.07
C VAL A 155 0.95 6.52 -23.85
N ILE A 156 0.10 5.67 -24.42
CA ILE A 156 -1.12 6.08 -25.13
C ILE A 156 -2.08 6.76 -24.14
N ASP A 157 -2.35 6.15 -22.99
CA ASP A 157 -3.19 6.75 -21.94
C ASP A 157 -2.71 8.14 -21.52
N TYR A 158 -1.39 8.27 -21.35
CA TYR A 158 -0.82 9.59 -21.04
C TYR A 158 -1.03 10.61 -22.16
N MET A 159 -0.84 10.21 -23.42
CA MET A 159 -1.08 11.09 -24.57
C MET A 159 -2.57 11.48 -24.64
N ASN A 160 -3.47 10.53 -24.42
CA ASN A 160 -4.91 10.79 -24.31
C ASN A 160 -5.23 11.76 -23.17
N SER A 161 -4.55 11.63 -22.02
CA SER A 161 -4.72 12.56 -20.88
C SER A 161 -4.24 13.98 -21.14
N GLN A 162 -3.42 14.17 -22.19
CA GLN A 162 -2.96 15.49 -22.64
C GLN A 162 -3.81 16.09 -23.79
N GLY A 163 -4.91 15.42 -24.15
CA GLY A 163 -5.85 15.84 -25.19
C GLY A 163 -5.69 15.15 -26.55
N PHE A 164 -4.73 14.26 -26.69
CA PHE A 164 -4.47 13.58 -27.95
C PHE A 164 -5.27 12.27 -28.03
N ARG A 165 -6.59 12.38 -28.31
CA ARG A 165 -7.53 11.25 -28.36
C ARG A 165 -7.10 10.16 -29.34
N ASP A 166 -6.63 10.55 -30.51
CA ASP A 166 -6.31 9.64 -31.62
C ASP A 166 -4.83 9.25 -31.62
N ALA A 167 -4.14 9.46 -30.48
CA ALA A 167 -2.75 9.11 -30.35
C ALA A 167 -2.53 7.59 -30.45
N VAL A 168 -1.60 7.21 -31.29
CA VAL A 168 -1.25 5.80 -31.52
C VAL A 168 0.27 5.60 -31.59
N ILE A 169 0.72 4.41 -31.21
CA ILE A 169 2.07 3.96 -31.51
C ILE A 169 2.03 3.29 -32.88
N SER A 170 2.51 4.00 -33.91
CA SER A 170 2.49 3.55 -35.30
C SER A 170 3.58 2.55 -35.64
N GLY A 171 4.59 2.39 -34.77
CA GLY A 171 5.64 1.39 -34.93
C GLY A 171 6.44 1.23 -33.65
N ASP A 172 6.85 0.03 -33.37
CA ASP A 172 7.78 -0.31 -32.31
C ASP A 172 8.82 -1.35 -32.79
N THR A 173 10.05 -1.17 -32.38
CA THR A 173 11.12 -2.06 -32.77
C THR A 173 12.24 -2.06 -31.72
N THR A 174 12.92 -3.20 -31.60
CA THR A 174 14.07 -3.36 -30.72
C THR A 174 15.31 -3.72 -31.53
N VAL A 175 16.40 -2.99 -31.32
CA VAL A 175 17.68 -3.22 -32.01
C VAL A 175 18.77 -3.52 -30.96
N TYR A 176 19.56 -4.59 -31.20
CA TYR A 176 20.67 -4.91 -30.33
C TYR A 176 21.85 -3.96 -30.56
N ASP A 177 22.47 -3.50 -29.48
CA ASP A 177 23.76 -2.80 -29.56
C ASP A 177 24.92 -3.80 -29.69
N PRO A 178 26.14 -3.33 -30.03
CA PRO A 178 27.33 -4.22 -30.14
C PRO A 178 27.69 -4.97 -28.85
N LYS A 179 27.17 -4.53 -27.70
CA LYS A 179 27.37 -5.16 -26.37
C LYS A 179 26.24 -6.15 -26.02
N GLY A 180 25.30 -6.37 -26.94
CA GLY A 180 24.17 -7.28 -26.74
C GLY A 180 23.04 -6.73 -25.89
N ASN A 181 23.02 -5.42 -25.61
CA ASN A 181 21.87 -4.76 -24.97
C ASN A 181 20.86 -4.30 -26.01
N ILE A 182 19.66 -3.92 -25.58
CA ILE A 182 18.55 -3.53 -26.44
C ILE A 182 18.38 -2.01 -26.46
N ASN A 183 18.25 -1.45 -27.65
CA ASN A 183 17.70 -0.13 -27.88
C ASN A 183 16.27 -0.27 -28.37
N VAL A 184 15.33 0.39 -27.71
CA VAL A 184 13.91 0.39 -28.04
C VAL A 184 13.61 1.65 -28.84
N PHE A 185 12.90 1.51 -29.94
CA PHE A 185 12.43 2.61 -30.77
C PHE A 185 10.91 2.55 -30.86
N LEU A 186 10.28 3.68 -30.56
CA LEU A 186 8.84 3.85 -30.58
C LEU A 186 8.49 5.02 -31.51
N LYS A 187 7.74 4.74 -32.56
CA LYS A 187 7.18 5.77 -33.43
C LYS A 187 5.77 6.06 -33.00
N VAL A 188 5.54 7.28 -32.53
CA VAL A 188 4.22 7.75 -32.10
C VAL A 188 3.63 8.70 -33.12
N ASN A 189 2.32 8.69 -33.21
CA ASN A 189 1.56 9.73 -33.92
C ASN A 189 0.62 10.35 -32.89
N GLU A 190 0.83 11.62 -32.57
CA GLU A 190 0.04 12.33 -31.56
C GLU A 190 -1.39 12.62 -32.03
N GLY A 191 -1.60 12.78 -33.34
CA GLY A 191 -2.88 13.22 -33.88
C GLY A 191 -3.21 14.67 -33.53
N HIS A 192 -4.50 15.02 -33.52
CA HIS A 192 -4.98 16.33 -33.14
C HIS A 192 -5.26 16.45 -31.66
N LYS A 193 -5.17 17.65 -31.12
CA LYS A 193 -5.50 17.94 -29.74
C LYS A 193 -6.98 18.29 -29.62
N TYR A 194 -7.71 17.57 -28.78
CA TYR A 194 -9.14 17.73 -28.56
C TYR A 194 -9.46 18.44 -27.24
N TYR A 195 -10.65 19.03 -27.19
CA TYR A 195 -11.21 19.74 -26.05
C TYR A 195 -12.62 19.22 -25.76
N PHE A 196 -13.05 19.32 -24.50
CA PHE A 196 -14.42 19.01 -24.13
C PHE A 196 -15.38 20.07 -24.70
N GLY A 197 -16.44 19.61 -25.33
CA GLY A 197 -17.57 20.39 -25.79
C GLY A 197 -18.68 20.49 -24.73
N ASP A 198 -19.92 20.40 -25.20
CA ASP A 198 -21.09 20.38 -24.32
C ASP A 198 -21.24 18.99 -23.65
N ILE A 199 -21.53 18.99 -22.34
CA ILE A 199 -21.76 17.78 -21.57
C ILE A 199 -23.20 17.79 -21.08
N ASN A 200 -24.01 16.88 -21.61
CA ASN A 200 -25.42 16.75 -21.30
C ASN A 200 -25.68 15.50 -20.45
N TRP A 201 -26.56 15.62 -19.46
CA TRP A 201 -26.94 14.54 -18.58
C TRP A 201 -28.26 13.92 -19.03
N ARG A 202 -28.37 12.59 -18.95
CA ARG A 202 -29.61 11.88 -19.27
C ARG A 202 -29.86 10.75 -18.31
N GLY A 203 -31.07 10.72 -17.73
CA GLY A 203 -31.50 9.68 -16.78
C GLY A 203 -31.23 10.00 -15.32
N ASN A 204 -30.81 11.22 -15.00
CA ASN A 204 -30.60 11.69 -13.63
C ASN A 204 -31.90 12.24 -13.07
N THR A 205 -32.59 11.48 -12.25
CA THR A 205 -33.84 11.90 -11.58
C THR A 205 -33.58 12.32 -10.14
N LYS A 206 -32.56 11.77 -9.48
CA LYS A 206 -32.24 12.01 -8.09
C LYS A 206 -31.45 13.30 -7.87
N TYR A 207 -30.40 13.52 -8.64
CA TYR A 207 -29.52 14.67 -8.52
C TYR A 207 -29.61 15.58 -9.73
N SER A 208 -29.64 16.88 -9.50
CA SER A 208 -29.68 17.89 -10.57
C SER A 208 -28.35 17.98 -11.33
N ASP A 209 -28.42 18.42 -12.59
CA ASP A 209 -27.24 18.66 -13.43
C ASP A 209 -26.21 19.56 -12.74
N SER A 210 -26.66 20.53 -11.95
CA SER A 210 -25.77 21.44 -11.22
C SER A 210 -24.88 20.71 -10.22
N ILE A 211 -25.43 19.73 -9.47
CA ILE A 211 -24.68 18.91 -8.52
C ILE A 211 -23.72 18.01 -9.26
N LEU A 212 -24.19 17.34 -10.32
CA LEU A 212 -23.37 16.43 -11.14
C LEU A 212 -22.21 17.18 -11.80
N ASN A 213 -22.45 18.37 -12.36
CA ASN A 213 -21.42 19.22 -12.96
C ASN A 213 -20.38 19.68 -11.91
N SER A 214 -20.82 19.95 -10.67
CA SER A 214 -19.89 20.35 -9.61
C SER A 214 -18.89 19.23 -9.24
N ILE A 215 -19.34 17.97 -9.27
CA ILE A 215 -18.51 16.79 -9.01
C ILE A 215 -17.65 16.44 -10.21
N LEU A 216 -18.23 16.50 -11.41
CA LEU A 216 -17.52 16.25 -12.65
C LEU A 216 -16.35 17.21 -12.82
N ALA A 217 -16.57 18.49 -12.50
CA ALA A 217 -15.58 19.57 -12.54
C ALA A 217 -14.83 19.65 -13.88
N ILE A 218 -15.49 19.34 -14.98
CA ILE A 218 -15.02 19.48 -16.36
C ILE A 218 -15.92 20.51 -17.05
N LYS A 219 -15.31 21.46 -17.75
CA LYS A 219 -16.00 22.55 -18.44
C LYS A 219 -15.78 22.48 -19.94
N LYS A 220 -16.69 23.05 -20.69
CA LYS A 220 -16.52 23.28 -22.11
C LYS A 220 -15.24 24.09 -22.38
N GLY A 221 -14.41 23.59 -23.30
CA GLY A 221 -13.11 24.16 -23.62
C GLY A 221 -11.93 23.63 -22.81
N ASP A 222 -12.17 22.80 -21.78
CA ASP A 222 -11.08 22.10 -21.09
C ASP A 222 -10.43 21.09 -22.03
N ILE A 223 -9.14 20.81 -21.81
CA ILE A 223 -8.42 19.81 -22.59
C ILE A 223 -9.07 18.44 -22.37
N TYR A 224 -9.37 17.76 -23.47
CA TYR A 224 -9.89 16.38 -23.43
C TYR A 224 -8.99 15.46 -22.60
N ASN A 225 -9.57 14.77 -21.66
CA ASN A 225 -8.87 13.83 -20.80
C ASN A 225 -9.84 12.71 -20.37
N LEU A 226 -9.76 11.58 -21.06
CA LEU A 226 -10.64 10.43 -20.82
C LEU A 226 -10.40 9.81 -19.43
N GLU A 227 -9.17 9.79 -18.97
CA GLU A 227 -8.83 9.27 -17.65
C GLU A 227 -9.50 10.10 -16.54
N LEU A 228 -9.41 11.44 -16.66
CA LEU A 228 -10.07 12.35 -15.71
C LEU A 228 -11.59 12.18 -15.76
N LEU A 229 -12.19 12.10 -16.96
CA LEU A 229 -13.62 11.87 -17.14
C LEU A 229 -14.05 10.57 -16.44
N ASN A 230 -13.39 9.45 -16.75
CA ASN A 230 -13.69 8.16 -16.14
C ASN A 230 -13.49 8.15 -14.62
N LYS A 231 -12.47 8.82 -14.11
CA LYS A 231 -12.24 8.99 -12.67
C LYS A 231 -13.38 9.77 -12.01
N ARG A 232 -13.83 10.89 -12.61
CA ARG A 232 -14.92 11.71 -12.07
C ARG A 232 -16.28 11.04 -12.15
N LEU A 233 -16.49 10.21 -13.16
CA LEU A 233 -17.70 9.39 -13.28
C LEU A 233 -17.69 8.19 -12.31
N GLY A 234 -16.52 7.75 -11.82
CA GLY A 234 -16.37 6.62 -10.92
C GLY A 234 -16.15 5.28 -11.63
N LYS A 235 -15.85 5.27 -12.94
CA LYS A 235 -15.51 4.03 -13.67
C LYS A 235 -14.19 3.39 -13.19
N GLN A 236 -13.31 4.17 -12.60
CA GLN A 236 -12.12 3.67 -11.90
C GLN A 236 -12.43 3.64 -10.41
N ILE A 237 -12.31 2.45 -9.82
CA ILE A 237 -12.61 2.25 -8.40
C ILE A 237 -11.63 3.10 -7.56
N SER A 238 -12.13 4.15 -6.92
CA SER A 238 -11.40 4.96 -5.95
C SER A 238 -11.86 4.62 -4.54
N MET A 239 -10.91 4.37 -3.64
CA MET A 239 -11.23 4.21 -2.21
C MET A 239 -11.56 5.54 -1.51
N GLU A 240 -11.26 6.67 -2.17
CA GLU A 240 -11.45 8.01 -1.60
C GLU A 240 -12.86 8.56 -1.83
N GLY A 241 -13.61 7.98 -2.77
CA GLY A 241 -14.91 8.51 -3.19
C GLY A 241 -14.77 9.85 -3.92
N GLY A 242 -15.84 10.65 -3.89
CA GLY A 242 -15.86 11.99 -4.51
C GLY A 242 -16.09 11.95 -6.02
N ASP A 243 -16.55 10.83 -6.54
CA ASP A 243 -17.01 10.62 -7.90
C ASP A 243 -18.54 10.43 -7.93
N ILE A 244 -19.12 10.50 -9.13
CA ILE A 244 -20.57 10.44 -9.29
C ILE A 244 -21.12 9.05 -8.94
N GLN A 245 -20.42 7.97 -9.31
CA GLN A 245 -20.87 6.62 -8.95
C GLN A 245 -20.86 6.41 -7.43
N SER A 246 -19.86 6.93 -6.73
CA SER A 246 -19.81 6.87 -5.27
C SER A 246 -20.95 7.65 -4.63
N LEU A 247 -21.29 8.85 -5.15
CA LEU A 247 -22.44 9.64 -4.67
C LEU A 247 -23.75 8.82 -4.70
N TYR A 248 -24.03 8.16 -5.81
CA TYR A 248 -25.23 7.32 -5.95
C TYR A 248 -25.16 6.07 -5.09
N MET A 249 -24.02 5.37 -5.07
CA MET A 249 -23.85 4.16 -4.28
C MET A 249 -23.92 4.42 -2.76
N ASP A 250 -23.49 5.58 -2.30
CA ASP A 250 -23.61 5.96 -0.89
C ASP A 250 -25.04 6.35 -0.50
N ASP A 251 -25.88 6.68 -1.48
CA ASP A 251 -27.33 6.88 -1.29
C ASP A 251 -28.17 5.63 -1.63
N GLY A 252 -27.57 4.45 -1.66
CA GLY A 252 -28.27 3.17 -1.81
C GLY A 252 -28.47 2.68 -3.24
N TYR A 253 -28.04 3.42 -4.25
CA TYR A 253 -28.23 3.01 -5.66
C TYR A 253 -27.15 2.04 -6.13
N LEU A 254 -27.16 0.82 -5.60
CA LEU A 254 -26.18 -0.21 -5.93
C LEU A 254 -26.16 -0.57 -7.43
N PHE A 255 -27.33 -0.56 -8.07
CA PHE A 255 -27.49 -0.92 -9.47
C PHE A 255 -27.24 0.24 -10.43
N PHE A 256 -26.74 1.36 -9.93
CA PHE A 256 -26.40 2.55 -10.71
C PHE A 256 -25.38 2.24 -11.80
N ARG A 257 -25.67 2.72 -13.01
CA ARG A 257 -24.77 2.64 -14.15
C ARG A 257 -24.62 4.01 -14.79
N ILE A 258 -23.42 4.31 -15.24
CA ILE A 258 -23.11 5.58 -15.89
C ILE A 258 -22.19 5.34 -17.09
N ASP A 259 -22.59 5.86 -18.25
CA ASP A 259 -21.86 5.70 -19.50
C ASP A 259 -21.73 7.03 -20.23
N PRO A 260 -20.48 7.57 -20.39
CA PRO A 260 -20.24 8.69 -21.27
C PRO A 260 -20.26 8.23 -22.72
N VAL A 261 -21.09 8.89 -23.51
CA VAL A 261 -21.23 8.65 -24.95
C VAL A 261 -20.80 9.91 -25.69
N GLU A 262 -19.84 9.79 -26.58
CA GLU A 262 -19.48 10.87 -27.52
C GLU A 262 -20.61 11.04 -28.52
N THR A 263 -21.22 12.21 -28.57
CA THR A 263 -22.37 12.48 -29.45
C THR A 263 -21.98 13.18 -30.74
N SER A 264 -21.02 14.08 -30.66
CA SER A 264 -20.49 14.75 -31.85
C SER A 264 -19.01 15.09 -31.68
N VAL A 265 -18.31 15.07 -32.79
CA VAL A 265 -16.92 15.55 -32.88
C VAL A 265 -16.91 16.63 -33.99
N TYR A 266 -16.74 17.87 -33.61
CA TYR A 266 -16.71 18.98 -34.53
C TYR A 266 -15.43 19.77 -34.37
N HIS A 267 -14.62 19.81 -35.44
CA HIS A 267 -13.23 20.31 -35.40
C HIS A 267 -12.46 19.59 -34.27
N ASP A 268 -11.97 20.33 -33.28
CA ASP A 268 -11.18 19.82 -32.14
C ASP A 268 -12.03 19.67 -30.86
N THR A 269 -13.36 19.69 -30.96
CA THR A 269 -14.27 19.68 -29.81
C THR A 269 -15.14 18.44 -29.84
N ILE A 270 -15.26 17.77 -28.67
CA ILE A 270 -16.03 16.55 -28.48
C ILE A 270 -17.16 16.81 -27.48
N ASP A 271 -18.41 16.64 -27.93
CA ASP A 271 -19.60 16.72 -27.09
C ASP A 271 -19.94 15.37 -26.50
N PHE A 272 -20.40 15.38 -25.24
CA PHE A 272 -20.76 14.17 -24.51
C PHE A 272 -22.21 14.17 -24.05
N GLU A 273 -22.85 13.02 -24.13
CA GLU A 273 -24.07 12.68 -23.41
C GLU A 273 -23.73 11.66 -22.34
N ILE A 274 -23.84 12.03 -21.08
CA ILE A 274 -23.62 11.12 -19.95
C ILE A 274 -24.96 10.41 -19.66
N ARG A 275 -25.06 9.14 -20.05
CA ARG A 275 -26.25 8.31 -19.84
C ARG A 275 -26.18 7.60 -18.52
N MET A 276 -27.22 7.75 -17.72
CA MET A 276 -27.31 7.13 -16.39
C MET A 276 -28.56 6.27 -16.28
N THR A 277 -28.40 5.18 -15.54
CA THR A 277 -29.52 4.35 -15.07
C THR A 277 -29.41 4.22 -13.57
N GLU A 278 -30.32 4.87 -12.84
CA GLU A 278 -30.24 4.95 -11.38
C GLU A 278 -30.62 3.62 -10.72
N GLY A 279 -31.64 2.92 -11.22
CA GLY A 279 -32.13 1.69 -10.62
C GLY A 279 -32.86 1.93 -9.28
N PRO A 280 -33.30 0.86 -8.59
CA PRO A 280 -33.89 0.96 -7.25
C PRO A 280 -32.82 1.15 -6.18
N GLN A 281 -33.21 1.78 -5.06
CA GLN A 281 -32.38 1.80 -3.85
C GLN A 281 -32.38 0.41 -3.20
N ALA A 282 -31.21 0.01 -2.71
CA ALA A 282 -31.00 -1.24 -2.01
C ALA A 282 -30.77 -1.01 -0.51
N THR A 283 -31.12 -2.00 0.30
CA THR A 283 -30.85 -2.07 1.73
C THR A 283 -30.00 -3.28 2.07
N TYR A 284 -29.28 -3.26 3.18
CA TYR A 284 -28.54 -4.42 3.64
C TYR A 284 -29.51 -5.55 4.04
N GLY A 285 -29.31 -6.73 3.49
CA GLY A 285 -29.99 -7.97 3.88
C GLY A 285 -29.23 -8.71 4.98
N ASN A 286 -28.82 -9.95 4.72
CA ASN A 286 -28.08 -10.76 5.66
C ASN A 286 -26.59 -10.38 5.67
N ILE A 287 -26.04 -10.18 6.89
CA ILE A 287 -24.62 -9.92 7.09
C ILE A 287 -24.01 -11.12 7.82
N THR A 288 -23.13 -11.84 7.13
CA THR A 288 -22.40 -12.99 7.66
C THR A 288 -20.91 -12.70 7.78
N ILE A 289 -20.24 -13.42 8.66
CA ILE A 289 -18.80 -13.33 8.90
C ILE A 289 -18.21 -14.73 8.81
N SER A 290 -17.09 -14.87 8.13
CA SER A 290 -16.38 -16.15 7.98
C SER A 290 -14.87 -15.98 8.12
N GLY A 291 -14.18 -17.00 8.62
CA GLY A 291 -12.73 -17.00 8.84
C GLY A 291 -12.29 -16.44 10.20
N ASN A 292 -13.22 -16.26 11.13
CA ASN A 292 -12.94 -15.84 12.52
C ASN A 292 -12.87 -17.06 13.45
N ASP A 293 -11.86 -17.91 13.28
CA ASP A 293 -11.74 -19.19 14.01
C ASP A 293 -11.48 -19.01 15.50
N LYS A 294 -10.70 -17.99 15.89
CA LYS A 294 -10.33 -17.68 17.28
C LYS A 294 -11.15 -16.52 17.86
N THR A 295 -11.47 -15.54 17.04
CA THR A 295 -12.17 -14.33 17.46
C THR A 295 -13.67 -14.57 17.46
N LYS A 296 -14.33 -14.18 18.54
CA LYS A 296 -15.79 -14.31 18.67
C LYS A 296 -16.51 -13.38 17.67
N ASP A 297 -17.59 -13.87 17.08
CA ASP A 297 -18.38 -13.16 16.06
C ASP A 297 -18.76 -11.73 16.49
N TYR A 298 -19.19 -11.53 17.75
CA TYR A 298 -19.58 -10.20 18.21
C TYR A 298 -18.43 -9.17 18.21
N VAL A 299 -17.16 -9.63 18.28
CA VAL A 299 -15.99 -8.73 18.25
C VAL A 299 -15.82 -8.12 16.85
N ILE A 300 -16.04 -8.93 15.82
CA ILE A 300 -16.01 -8.47 14.44
C ILE A 300 -17.27 -7.66 14.13
N ARG A 301 -18.44 -8.20 14.49
CA ARG A 301 -19.76 -7.62 14.19
C ARG A 301 -19.94 -6.20 14.73
N ARG A 302 -19.38 -5.90 15.90
CA ARG A 302 -19.47 -4.56 16.50
C ARG A 302 -18.65 -3.49 15.74
N GLU A 303 -17.70 -3.92 14.90
CA GLU A 303 -16.91 -3.01 14.06
C GLU A 303 -17.54 -2.80 12.68
N LEU A 304 -18.57 -3.59 12.30
CA LEU A 304 -19.24 -3.45 11.02
C LEU A 304 -20.11 -2.19 11.00
N ARG A 305 -20.03 -1.44 9.92
CA ARG A 305 -20.93 -0.33 9.59
C ARG A 305 -22.12 -0.77 8.75
N THR A 306 -22.02 -1.96 8.16
CA THR A 306 -23.07 -2.58 7.37
C THR A 306 -24.07 -3.23 8.35
N ILE A 307 -25.22 -2.58 8.57
CA ILE A 307 -26.25 -3.01 9.51
C ILE A 307 -27.47 -3.50 8.72
N PRO A 308 -27.98 -4.72 8.98
CA PRO A 308 -29.18 -5.23 8.30
C PRO A 308 -30.36 -4.26 8.40
N GLY A 309 -31.03 -4.03 7.26
CA GLY A 309 -32.17 -3.11 7.15
C GLY A 309 -31.79 -1.64 6.91
N GLU A 310 -30.54 -1.23 7.10
CA GLU A 310 -30.11 0.10 6.73
C GLU A 310 -29.87 0.22 5.22
N LYS A 311 -29.86 1.45 4.72
CA LYS A 311 -29.61 1.75 3.32
C LYS A 311 -28.19 1.33 2.94
N PHE A 312 -28.03 0.73 1.76
CA PHE A 312 -26.72 0.40 1.22
C PHE A 312 -25.85 1.65 1.07
N SER A 313 -24.60 1.56 1.48
CA SER A 313 -23.58 2.59 1.26
C SER A 313 -22.24 1.93 0.95
N ARG A 314 -21.64 2.32 -0.16
CA ARG A 314 -20.27 1.88 -0.52
C ARG A 314 -19.25 2.37 0.50
N GLN A 315 -19.43 3.58 0.99
CA GLN A 315 -18.55 4.17 2.01
C GLN A 315 -18.54 3.33 3.29
N ASP A 316 -19.69 2.79 3.71
CA ASP A 316 -19.78 1.93 4.90
C ASP A 316 -19.02 0.62 4.73
N ILE A 317 -19.01 0.05 3.53
CA ILE A 317 -18.20 -1.15 3.22
C ILE A 317 -16.71 -0.82 3.30
N ILE A 318 -16.27 0.25 2.66
CA ILE A 318 -14.86 0.70 2.68
C ILE A 318 -14.42 1.03 4.10
N ARG A 319 -15.28 1.70 4.86
CA ARG A 319 -15.02 2.05 6.25
C ARG A 319 -14.93 0.81 7.13
N THR A 320 -15.84 -0.13 7.00
CA THR A 320 -15.81 -1.42 7.70
C THR A 320 -14.51 -2.17 7.40
N GLN A 321 -14.11 -2.27 6.13
CA GLN A 321 -12.85 -2.92 5.75
C GLN A 321 -11.64 -2.26 6.42
N ARG A 322 -11.62 -0.93 6.50
CA ARG A 322 -10.57 -0.17 7.18
C ARG A 322 -10.58 -0.40 8.69
N GLU A 323 -11.75 -0.36 9.33
CA GLU A 323 -11.90 -0.57 10.77
C GLU A 323 -11.51 -2.00 11.17
N LEU A 324 -11.91 -3.02 10.41
CA LEU A 324 -11.48 -4.40 10.61
C LEU A 324 -9.96 -4.55 10.43
N GLY A 325 -9.37 -3.91 9.44
CA GLY A 325 -7.92 -3.94 9.19
C GLY A 325 -7.09 -3.32 10.33
N GLN A 326 -7.67 -2.42 11.11
CA GLN A 326 -7.03 -1.78 12.27
C GLN A 326 -7.04 -2.66 13.54
N LEU A 327 -7.81 -3.75 13.58
CA LEU A 327 -7.89 -4.61 14.76
C LEU A 327 -6.56 -5.33 15.11
N GLY A 328 -5.58 -5.30 14.24
CA GLY A 328 -4.25 -5.85 14.50
C GLY A 328 -4.17 -7.37 14.39
N PHE A 329 -5.21 -8.09 14.76
CA PHE A 329 -5.32 -9.56 14.68
C PHE A 329 -6.06 -10.05 13.42
N ILE A 330 -6.48 -9.12 12.53
CA ILE A 330 -7.02 -9.42 11.22
C ILE A 330 -5.98 -9.04 10.15
N ASN A 331 -5.83 -9.88 9.14
CA ASN A 331 -4.97 -9.59 7.99
C ASN A 331 -5.66 -8.59 7.05
N ALA A 332 -5.24 -7.33 7.07
CA ALA A 332 -5.87 -6.27 6.29
C ALA A 332 -5.90 -6.52 4.77
N GLU A 333 -4.94 -7.30 4.25
CA GLU A 333 -4.87 -7.65 2.81
C GLU A 333 -5.84 -8.77 2.41
N LYS A 334 -6.42 -9.45 3.41
CA LYS A 334 -7.29 -10.60 3.23
C LYS A 334 -8.72 -10.36 3.72
N ILE A 335 -9.12 -9.10 3.85
CA ILE A 335 -10.51 -8.74 4.14
C ILE A 335 -11.23 -8.60 2.81
N ASN A 336 -12.14 -9.51 2.53
CA ASN A 336 -12.91 -9.53 1.29
C ASN A 336 -14.41 -9.43 1.58
N PRO A 337 -15.05 -8.30 1.28
CA PRO A 337 -16.51 -8.19 1.34
C PRO A 337 -17.10 -8.84 0.10
N ASN A 338 -17.63 -10.05 0.24
CA ASN A 338 -18.40 -10.69 -0.81
C ASN A 338 -19.83 -10.13 -0.79
N VAL A 339 -20.09 -9.24 -1.76
CA VAL A 339 -21.36 -8.51 -1.90
C VAL A 339 -22.26 -9.24 -2.89
N VAL A 340 -23.38 -9.76 -2.43
CA VAL A 340 -24.34 -10.49 -3.25
C VAL A 340 -25.65 -9.70 -3.33
N PRO A 341 -25.88 -8.98 -4.44
CA PRO A 341 -27.11 -8.22 -4.62
C PRO A 341 -28.29 -9.15 -4.97
N ASN A 342 -29.43 -8.90 -4.33
CA ASN A 342 -30.71 -9.52 -4.66
C ASN A 342 -31.63 -8.46 -5.26
N ALA A 343 -31.72 -8.46 -6.59
CA ALA A 343 -32.50 -7.46 -7.33
C ALA A 343 -34.02 -7.62 -7.10
N ASP A 344 -34.50 -8.84 -6.82
CA ASP A 344 -35.93 -9.11 -6.65
C ASP A 344 -36.48 -8.48 -5.35
N ASN A 345 -35.67 -8.50 -4.29
CA ASN A 345 -36.06 -7.97 -2.97
C ASN A 345 -35.49 -6.57 -2.71
N GLY A 346 -34.65 -6.03 -3.59
CA GLY A 346 -33.95 -4.77 -3.35
C GLY A 346 -32.98 -4.81 -2.16
N THR A 347 -32.45 -6.00 -1.81
CA THR A 347 -31.54 -6.20 -0.70
C THR A 347 -30.15 -6.60 -1.18
N VAL A 348 -29.18 -6.43 -0.29
CA VAL A 348 -27.79 -6.82 -0.54
C VAL A 348 -27.28 -7.65 0.64
N ASP A 349 -26.97 -8.89 0.40
CA ASP A 349 -26.32 -9.74 1.38
C ASP A 349 -24.81 -9.55 1.30
N ILE A 350 -24.14 -9.51 2.46
CA ILE A 350 -22.69 -9.36 2.53
C ILE A 350 -22.11 -10.47 3.39
N ASN A 351 -21.15 -11.21 2.84
CA ASN A 351 -20.30 -12.11 3.61
C ASN A 351 -18.92 -11.46 3.78
N TRP A 352 -18.59 -11.12 5.01
CA TRP A 352 -17.26 -10.64 5.38
C TRP A 352 -16.31 -11.82 5.54
N GLU A 353 -15.54 -12.11 4.50
CA GLU A 353 -14.47 -13.11 4.56
C GLU A 353 -13.21 -12.45 5.12
N ILE A 354 -12.73 -12.96 6.26
CA ILE A 354 -11.55 -12.45 6.93
C ILE A 354 -10.54 -13.57 7.17
N GLU A 355 -9.28 -13.20 7.30
CA GLU A 355 -8.22 -14.11 7.72
C GLU A 355 -7.59 -13.58 9.00
N GLU A 356 -7.58 -14.38 10.04
CA GLU A 356 -6.90 -14.02 11.28
C GLU A 356 -5.39 -14.22 11.16
N LYS A 357 -4.64 -13.31 11.78
CA LYS A 357 -3.17 -13.42 11.88
C LYS A 357 -2.75 -13.42 13.34
N SER A 358 -1.57 -13.99 13.62
CA SER A 358 -0.95 -13.83 14.93
C SER A 358 -0.67 -12.35 15.18
N ALA A 359 -1.21 -11.83 16.26
CA ALA A 359 -1.11 -10.43 16.63
C ALA A 359 -0.30 -10.21 17.90
N ASP A 360 0.16 -11.30 18.51
CA ASP A 360 0.97 -11.24 19.70
C ASP A 360 2.35 -10.72 19.34
N GLN A 361 2.82 -9.74 20.10
CA GLN A 361 4.08 -9.06 19.86
C GLN A 361 5.04 -9.33 20.99
N LEU A 362 6.21 -9.85 20.66
CA LEU A 362 7.35 -9.93 21.55
C LEU A 362 8.30 -8.76 21.22
N GLU A 363 8.50 -7.87 22.19
CA GLU A 363 9.48 -6.79 22.10
C GLU A 363 10.77 -7.24 22.80
N LEU A 364 11.87 -7.29 22.06
CA LEU A 364 13.20 -7.46 22.58
C LEU A 364 14.07 -6.32 22.02
N SER A 365 14.50 -5.41 22.86
CA SER A 365 15.30 -4.30 22.40
C SER A 365 16.42 -3.95 23.37
N ALA A 366 17.48 -3.38 22.84
CA ALA A 366 18.56 -2.78 23.62
C ALA A 366 18.76 -1.35 23.15
N GLY A 367 18.94 -0.43 24.09
CA GLY A 367 19.15 0.99 23.83
C GLY A 367 20.28 1.55 24.70
N PHE A 368 20.98 2.55 24.18
CA PHE A 368 21.97 3.31 24.95
C PHE A 368 21.51 4.75 25.07
N GLY A 369 21.41 5.24 26.30
CA GLY A 369 20.99 6.61 26.58
C GLY A 369 21.90 7.27 27.63
N GLY A 370 22.17 8.59 27.49
CA GLY A 370 22.96 9.34 28.41
C GLY A 370 22.41 9.27 29.85
N GLY A 371 23.24 9.08 30.84
CA GLY A 371 22.87 8.99 32.26
C GLY A 371 22.31 7.62 32.72
N ILE A 372 21.67 6.84 31.87
CA ILE A 372 21.15 5.51 32.23
C ILE A 372 22.06 4.39 31.68
N GLY A 373 22.82 4.66 30.60
CA GLY A 373 23.69 3.68 29.94
C GLY A 373 22.94 2.69 29.07
N LEU A 374 23.50 1.47 28.91
CA LEU A 374 22.91 0.39 28.14
C LEU A 374 21.70 -0.20 28.88
N THR A 375 20.53 -0.19 28.26
CA THR A 375 19.26 -0.73 28.78
C THR A 375 18.75 -1.85 27.89
N GLY A 376 18.24 -2.91 28.50
CA GLY A 376 17.49 -3.98 27.83
C GLY A 376 15.99 -3.83 28.10
N THR A 377 15.18 -4.09 27.10
CA THR A 377 13.71 -4.14 27.20
C THR A 377 13.20 -5.51 26.77
N LEU A 378 12.30 -6.08 27.56
CA LEU A 378 11.50 -7.24 27.23
C LEU A 378 10.04 -6.87 27.40
N GLY A 379 9.25 -7.04 26.35
CA GLY A 379 7.82 -6.75 26.37
C GLY A 379 7.04 -7.82 25.65
N VAL A 380 5.82 -8.06 26.13
CA VAL A 380 4.84 -8.94 25.47
C VAL A 380 3.51 -8.20 25.40
N THR A 381 2.91 -8.19 24.22
CA THR A 381 1.59 -7.59 24.00
C THR A 381 0.69 -8.58 23.28
N PHE A 382 -0.46 -8.85 23.86
CA PHE A 382 -1.51 -9.70 23.32
C PHE A 382 -2.67 -8.81 22.85
N ASN A 383 -2.99 -8.85 21.55
CA ASN A 383 -3.96 -7.93 20.93
C ASN A 383 -5.38 -8.50 20.77
N ASN A 384 -5.57 -9.79 21.03
CA ASN A 384 -6.88 -10.43 21.01
C ASN A 384 -7.15 -11.18 22.33
N PHE A 385 -6.76 -10.58 23.45
CA PHE A 385 -6.90 -11.18 24.77
C PHE A 385 -8.37 -11.32 25.18
N SER A 386 -8.67 -12.32 26.03
CA SER A 386 -10.00 -12.54 26.60
C SER A 386 -9.92 -12.74 28.10
N LEU A 387 -10.35 -11.76 28.87
CA LEU A 387 -10.46 -11.87 30.32
C LEU A 387 -11.47 -12.96 30.75
N LYS A 388 -12.55 -13.12 29.97
CA LYS A 388 -13.59 -14.13 30.24
C LYS A 388 -13.13 -15.56 30.06
N ASN A 389 -12.13 -15.79 29.21
CA ASN A 389 -11.61 -17.11 28.89
C ASN A 389 -10.44 -17.55 29.80
N ILE A 390 -10.02 -16.75 30.77
CA ILE A 390 -8.92 -17.09 31.70
C ILE A 390 -9.13 -18.45 32.36
N THR A 391 -10.36 -18.79 32.68
CA THR A 391 -10.70 -20.08 33.32
C THR A 391 -10.82 -21.25 32.33
N LYS A 392 -10.83 -21.00 31.01
CA LYS A 392 -11.04 -22.01 29.98
C LYS A 392 -9.74 -22.33 29.26
N LYS A 393 -8.96 -23.28 29.75
CA LYS A 393 -7.66 -23.68 29.19
C LYS A 393 -7.70 -24.05 27.69
N SER A 394 -8.83 -24.57 27.20
CA SER A 394 -8.98 -24.92 25.77
C SER A 394 -8.91 -23.74 24.80
N THR A 395 -9.04 -22.50 25.29
CA THR A 395 -8.99 -21.26 24.48
C THR A 395 -7.63 -20.56 24.58
N TRP A 396 -6.64 -21.19 25.19
CA TRP A 396 -5.31 -20.63 25.40
C TRP A 396 -4.37 -20.95 24.21
N ASP A 397 -3.81 -19.90 23.58
CA ASP A 397 -2.86 -20.04 22.47
C ASP A 397 -2.00 -18.75 22.31
N PRO A 398 -0.94 -18.56 23.04
CA PRO A 398 -0.53 -19.13 24.35
C PRO A 398 -1.34 -18.58 25.54
N LEU A 399 -2.11 -17.53 25.38
CA LEU A 399 -3.00 -16.95 26.39
C LEU A 399 -4.46 -16.99 25.94
N PRO A 400 -5.43 -16.83 26.89
CA PRO A 400 -6.84 -16.80 26.53
C PRO A 400 -7.14 -15.67 25.54
N SER A 401 -7.72 -16.01 24.40
CA SER A 401 -7.97 -15.10 23.28
C SER A 401 -9.43 -15.09 22.84
N GLY A 402 -9.79 -14.16 21.96
CA GLY A 402 -11.07 -14.12 21.25
C GLY A 402 -12.01 -12.95 21.57
N ASP A 403 -11.72 -12.10 22.56
CA ASP A 403 -12.57 -10.95 22.93
C ASP A 403 -12.06 -9.60 22.40
N GLY A 404 -10.94 -9.59 21.67
CA GLY A 404 -10.37 -8.37 21.10
C GLY A 404 -9.81 -7.38 22.12
N GLN A 405 -9.59 -7.84 23.37
CA GLN A 405 -8.97 -7.03 24.41
C GLN A 405 -7.45 -6.97 24.20
N LYS A 406 -6.80 -5.95 24.77
CA LYS A 406 -5.35 -5.81 24.71
C LYS A 406 -4.76 -5.97 26.11
N PHE A 407 -3.79 -6.85 26.25
CA PHE A 407 -3.01 -7.03 27.46
C PHE A 407 -1.54 -6.88 27.14
N SER A 408 -0.82 -6.04 27.91
CA SER A 408 0.59 -5.77 27.66
C SER A 408 1.38 -5.79 28.97
N VAL A 409 2.54 -6.43 28.95
CA VAL A 409 3.51 -6.41 30.04
C VAL A 409 4.87 -6.06 29.45
N ARG A 410 5.55 -5.10 30.06
CA ARG A 410 6.87 -4.64 29.63
C ARG A 410 7.80 -4.47 30.82
N PHE A 411 8.98 -5.00 30.68
CA PHE A 411 10.08 -4.84 31.61
C PHE A 411 11.26 -4.18 30.91
N GLN A 412 11.86 -3.20 31.56
CA GLN A 412 13.05 -2.53 31.07
C GLN A 412 14.06 -2.35 32.20
N SER A 413 15.32 -2.66 31.95
CA SER A 413 16.37 -2.50 32.97
C SER A 413 17.73 -2.32 32.35
N ASN A 414 18.60 -1.60 33.07
CA ASN A 414 20.04 -1.58 32.80
C ASN A 414 20.83 -2.52 33.74
N GLY A 415 20.12 -3.31 34.54
CA GLY A 415 20.70 -4.24 35.51
C GLY A 415 21.31 -3.59 36.74
N LYS A 416 21.53 -2.27 36.75
CA LYS A 416 22.29 -1.53 37.78
C LYS A 416 21.45 -0.45 38.47
N ALA A 417 21.15 0.61 37.76
CA ALA A 417 20.57 1.83 38.35
C ALA A 417 19.10 2.03 37.95
N TYR A 418 18.64 1.35 36.90
CA TYR A 418 17.32 1.58 36.34
C TYR A 418 16.56 0.26 36.15
N SER A 419 15.34 0.23 36.62
CA SER A 419 14.35 -0.84 36.30
C SER A 419 12.96 -0.24 36.22
N SER A 420 12.19 -0.67 35.21
CA SER A 420 10.81 -0.26 34.99
C SER A 420 9.97 -1.46 34.63
N TYR A 421 8.84 -1.59 35.29
CA TYR A 421 7.80 -2.59 35.05
C TYR A 421 6.54 -1.86 34.63
N ASN A 422 5.93 -2.28 33.54
CA ASN A 422 4.68 -1.73 33.06
C ASN A 422 3.73 -2.87 32.74
N ALA A 423 2.48 -2.76 33.17
CA ALA A 423 1.40 -3.66 32.81
C ALA A 423 0.16 -2.85 32.47
N SER A 424 -0.53 -3.22 31.41
CA SER A 424 -1.78 -2.54 31.03
C SER A 424 -2.78 -3.51 30.43
N PHE A 425 -4.04 -3.24 30.68
CA PHE A 425 -5.18 -3.94 30.13
C PHE A 425 -6.13 -2.92 29.49
N THR A 426 -6.59 -3.21 28.27
CA THR A 426 -7.53 -2.35 27.54
C THR A 426 -8.70 -3.17 27.03
N GLU A 427 -9.91 -2.74 27.39
CA GLU A 427 -11.16 -3.16 26.77
C GLU A 427 -11.60 -2.09 25.77
N PRO A 428 -11.59 -2.36 24.46
CA PRO A 428 -11.91 -1.33 23.44
C PRO A 428 -13.40 -1.00 23.35
N TRP A 429 -14.28 -1.88 23.85
CA TRP A 429 -15.72 -1.70 23.80
C TRP A 429 -16.36 -1.94 25.18
N LEU A 430 -16.09 -1.05 26.13
CA LEU A 430 -16.65 -1.15 27.48
C LEU A 430 -18.18 -1.16 27.43
N GLY A 431 -18.77 -2.26 27.95
CA GLY A 431 -20.21 -2.49 27.92
C GLY A 431 -20.76 -3.05 26.60
N GLY A 432 -19.92 -3.24 25.57
CA GLY A 432 -20.24 -3.94 24.31
C GLY A 432 -21.16 -3.23 23.32
N LYS A 433 -21.75 -2.10 23.69
CA LYS A 433 -22.76 -1.39 22.86
C LYS A 433 -22.24 -0.14 22.16
N LYS A 434 -21.18 0.46 22.67
CA LYS A 434 -20.58 1.69 22.13
C LYS A 434 -19.07 1.56 22.11
N ARG A 435 -18.42 2.22 21.18
CA ARG A 435 -16.97 2.27 21.06
C ARG A 435 -16.38 3.17 22.14
N ASN A 436 -16.46 2.71 23.39
CA ASN A 436 -15.85 3.35 24.54
C ASN A 436 -14.70 2.48 25.01
N SER A 437 -13.48 2.94 24.92
CA SER A 437 -12.32 2.20 25.39
C SER A 437 -12.11 2.44 26.90
N PHE A 438 -11.78 1.39 27.61
CA PHE A 438 -11.36 1.44 29.00
C PHE A 438 -9.98 0.85 29.16
N THR A 439 -9.06 1.60 29.72
CA THR A 439 -7.69 1.13 29.97
C THR A 439 -7.36 1.32 31.42
N VAL A 440 -6.83 0.26 32.03
CA VAL A 440 -6.18 0.34 33.35
C VAL A 440 -4.72 -0.07 33.18
N GLY A 441 -3.84 0.71 33.79
CA GLY A 441 -2.41 0.40 33.73
C GLY A 441 -1.70 0.69 35.04
N PHE A 442 -0.63 -0.06 35.24
CA PHE A 442 0.27 0.03 36.37
C PHE A 442 1.69 0.17 35.86
N SER A 443 2.47 1.05 36.49
CA SER A 443 3.90 1.11 36.25
C SER A 443 4.66 1.30 37.55
N ALA A 444 5.80 0.64 37.66
CA ALA A 444 6.72 0.78 38.78
C ALA A 444 8.13 0.98 38.24
N THR A 445 8.73 2.11 38.55
CA THR A 445 10.09 2.45 38.10
C THR A 445 10.99 2.72 39.30
N LYS A 446 12.15 2.12 39.30
CA LYS A 446 13.26 2.46 40.24
C LYS A 446 14.38 3.12 39.44
N PHE A 447 14.76 4.28 39.86
CA PHE A 447 15.99 4.93 39.42
C PHE A 447 16.90 5.15 40.63
N ALA A 448 18.10 4.57 40.61
CA ALA A 448 19.04 4.63 41.67
C ALA A 448 20.27 5.43 41.25
N ASN A 449 20.76 6.31 42.11
CA ASN A 449 22.04 6.98 41.91
C ASN A 449 23.16 6.00 42.32
N ALA A 450 23.52 5.15 41.38
CA ALA A 450 24.52 4.11 41.61
C ALA A 450 25.92 4.50 41.12
N TYR A 451 26.21 5.79 41.08
CA TYR A 451 27.54 6.32 40.75
C TYR A 451 28.28 6.73 42.01
N ASP A 452 29.47 6.22 42.18
CA ASP A 452 30.37 6.65 43.23
C ASP A 452 31.27 7.77 42.69
N PRO A 453 31.12 9.03 43.20
CA PRO A 453 31.95 10.13 42.75
C PRO A 453 33.41 10.00 43.14
N TYR A 454 33.72 9.16 44.15
CA TYR A 454 35.07 8.97 44.64
C TYR A 454 35.91 8.02 43.80
N TYR A 455 35.29 6.93 43.35
CA TYR A 455 35.94 5.88 42.54
C TYR A 455 35.60 5.94 41.04
N GLY A 456 34.77 6.89 40.65
CA GLY A 456 34.39 7.09 39.22
C GLY A 456 33.66 5.93 38.58
N GLY A 457 33.01 5.05 39.36
CA GLY A 457 32.42 3.82 38.88
C GLY A 457 31.07 3.45 39.51
N TYR A 458 30.54 2.31 39.10
CA TYR A 458 29.29 1.77 39.64
C TYR A 458 29.44 1.29 41.08
N CYS A 459 28.58 1.78 41.95
CA CYS A 459 28.47 1.42 43.35
C CYS A 459 27.09 0.82 43.64
N LYS A 460 27.02 -0.50 43.86
CA LYS A 460 25.76 -1.17 44.19
C LYS A 460 25.21 -0.69 45.54
N ALA A 461 26.06 -0.58 46.54
CA ALA A 461 25.67 -0.09 47.86
C ALA A 461 25.13 1.34 47.82
N CYS A 462 25.69 2.22 46.96
CA CYS A 462 25.19 3.57 46.76
C CYS A 462 23.78 3.59 46.16
N GLY A 463 23.50 2.70 45.21
CA GLY A 463 22.18 2.53 44.59
C GLY A 463 21.11 2.01 45.53
N ASP A 464 21.49 1.34 46.63
CA ASP A 464 20.55 0.92 47.66
C ASP A 464 20.32 2.02 48.72
N THR A 465 21.22 2.98 48.83
CA THR A 465 21.13 4.11 49.77
C THR A 465 20.54 5.37 49.13
N SER A 466 20.67 5.55 47.81
CA SER A 466 20.16 6.73 47.10
C SER A 466 19.34 6.33 45.89
N TYR A 467 18.03 6.49 45.99
CA TYR A 467 17.12 6.13 44.88
C TYR A 467 15.80 6.91 44.93
N VAL A 468 15.14 6.94 43.76
CA VAL A 468 13.72 7.25 43.64
C VAL A 468 12.97 6.02 43.12
N LYS A 469 11.86 5.64 43.77
CA LYS A 469 10.88 4.70 43.27
C LYS A 469 9.61 5.43 42.95
N THR A 470 9.10 5.23 41.75
CA THR A 470 7.83 5.78 41.28
C THR A 470 6.87 4.61 41.04
N SER A 471 5.73 4.65 41.68
CA SER A 471 4.64 3.71 41.42
C SER A 471 3.46 4.50 40.89
N ASN A 472 2.94 4.09 39.75
CA ASN A 472 1.89 4.79 39.04
C ASN A 472 0.74 3.82 38.68
N ILE A 473 -0.49 4.25 38.96
CA ILE A 473 -1.72 3.59 38.50
C ILE A 473 -2.50 4.63 37.70
N TYR A 474 -2.93 4.27 36.52
CA TYR A 474 -3.78 5.12 35.71
C TYR A 474 -5.02 4.39 35.21
N VAL A 475 -6.09 5.14 35.06
CA VAL A 475 -7.33 4.68 34.47
C VAL A 475 -7.70 5.67 33.37
N SER A 476 -7.91 5.17 32.15
CA SER A 476 -8.29 5.97 30.99
C SER A 476 -9.63 5.48 30.44
N LEU A 477 -10.50 6.43 30.14
CA LEU A 477 -11.78 6.22 29.48
C LEU A 477 -11.77 6.99 28.14
N GLY A 478 -11.79 6.27 27.03
CA GLY A 478 -11.90 6.84 25.69
C GLY A 478 -13.35 6.76 25.23
N LYS A 479 -13.87 7.83 24.64
CA LYS A 479 -15.22 7.93 24.10
C LYS A 479 -15.16 8.46 22.67
N GLN A 480 -15.72 7.71 21.72
CA GLN A 480 -15.91 8.19 20.35
C GLN A 480 -17.02 9.25 20.37
N LEU A 481 -16.74 10.42 19.80
CA LEU A 481 -17.70 11.52 19.69
C LEU A 481 -18.63 11.29 18.49
N LYS A 482 -19.77 11.96 18.49
CA LYS A 482 -20.70 12.02 17.36
C LYS A 482 -20.66 13.38 16.65
N TRP A 483 -20.12 14.38 17.32
CA TRP A 483 -20.02 15.74 16.82
C TRP A 483 -18.58 16.25 17.04
N PRO A 484 -17.95 16.90 16.06
CA PRO A 484 -18.47 17.23 14.71
C PRO A 484 -18.70 16.01 13.82
N ASP A 485 -17.98 14.92 14.01
CA ASP A 485 -18.14 13.62 13.37
C ASP A 485 -17.63 12.49 14.29
N ASP A 486 -17.70 11.24 13.85
CA ASP A 486 -17.31 10.07 14.62
C ASP A 486 -15.82 9.67 14.46
N TYR A 487 -14.99 10.51 13.82
CA TYR A 487 -13.52 10.34 13.80
C TYR A 487 -12.86 10.92 15.06
N PHE A 488 -13.55 11.80 15.80
CA PHE A 488 -12.99 12.37 17.02
C PHE A 488 -13.18 11.43 18.22
N ASN A 489 -12.11 11.28 19.00
CA ASN A 489 -12.12 10.53 20.25
C ASN A 489 -11.70 11.45 21.40
N LEU A 490 -12.47 11.41 22.49
CA LEU A 490 -12.17 12.12 23.73
C LEU A 490 -11.67 11.12 24.75
N ILE A 491 -10.49 11.36 25.32
CA ILE A 491 -9.86 10.47 26.29
C ILE A 491 -9.72 11.22 27.62
N TYR A 492 -10.28 10.64 28.67
CA TYR A 492 -10.12 11.09 30.05
C TYR A 492 -9.16 10.14 30.74
N THR A 493 -8.11 10.67 31.37
CA THR A 493 -7.15 9.87 32.11
C THR A 493 -7.01 10.41 33.51
N VAL A 494 -7.23 9.54 34.48
CA VAL A 494 -6.91 9.81 35.90
C VAL A 494 -5.64 9.04 36.22
N ASN A 495 -4.68 9.72 36.80
CA ASN A 495 -3.34 9.20 37.06
C ASN A 495 -2.99 9.42 38.53
N PHE A 496 -2.68 8.35 39.24
CA PHE A 496 -2.25 8.38 40.63
C PHE A 496 -0.81 7.92 40.69
N GLN A 497 0.09 8.83 41.13
CA GLN A 497 1.52 8.58 41.15
C GLN A 497 2.10 8.80 42.55
N GLN A 498 2.77 7.79 43.05
CA GLN A 498 3.47 7.83 44.32
C GLN A 498 5.00 7.81 44.11
N TYR A 499 5.67 8.73 44.70
CA TYR A 499 7.15 8.80 44.77
C TYR A 499 7.63 8.36 46.14
N LYS A 500 8.67 7.52 46.16
CA LYS A 500 9.41 7.16 47.36
C LYS A 500 10.88 7.52 47.15
N LEU A 501 11.37 8.49 47.88
CA LEU A 501 12.75 8.97 47.79
C LEU A 501 13.57 8.47 48.99
N ARG A 502 14.84 8.20 48.73
CA ARG A 502 15.82 7.92 49.75
C ARG A 502 17.13 8.56 49.33
N ASN A 503 17.58 9.58 50.10
CA ASN A 503 18.78 10.38 49.82
C ASN A 503 18.84 10.90 48.38
N TYR A 504 17.71 11.37 47.85
CA TYR A 504 17.56 11.81 46.47
C TYR A 504 16.82 13.15 46.40
N SER A 505 17.57 14.25 46.17
CA SER A 505 17.06 15.61 46.27
C SER A 505 16.67 16.29 44.96
N ASN A 506 16.90 15.63 43.81
CA ASN A 506 16.82 16.27 42.50
C ASN A 506 15.40 16.38 41.92
N ILE A 507 14.37 15.79 42.54
CA ILE A 507 12.99 15.77 41.98
C ILE A 507 12.10 16.80 42.67
N PHE A 508 12.19 16.93 43.99
CA PHE A 508 11.38 17.86 44.78
C PHE A 508 12.29 18.78 45.61
N ALA A 509 12.10 20.07 45.47
CA ALA A 509 12.85 21.06 46.26
C ALA A 509 12.59 20.84 47.77
N GLY A 510 13.67 20.65 48.53
CA GLY A 510 13.60 20.45 49.96
C GLY A 510 13.21 19.07 50.48
N LEU A 511 12.90 18.10 49.57
CA LEU A 511 12.54 16.75 49.98
C LEU A 511 13.57 15.72 49.42
N SER A 512 14.46 15.25 50.28
CA SER A 512 15.45 14.21 49.91
C SER A 512 15.06 12.82 50.34
N ASN A 513 14.22 12.71 51.37
CA ASN A 513 13.73 11.45 51.93
C ASN A 513 12.22 11.54 52.18
N GLY A 514 11.53 10.44 51.99
CA GLY A 514 10.09 10.34 52.28
C GLY A 514 9.24 9.86 51.11
N LYS A 515 7.95 10.11 51.22
CA LYS A 515 6.95 9.77 50.17
C LYS A 515 6.21 11.04 49.77
N SER A 516 5.98 11.20 48.48
CA SER A 516 5.10 12.21 47.92
C SER A 516 4.10 11.57 46.98
N THR A 517 2.88 12.09 46.90
CA THR A 517 1.81 11.58 46.08
C THR A 517 1.28 12.70 45.19
N LEU A 518 1.10 12.39 43.90
CA LEU A 518 0.48 13.26 42.91
C LEU A 518 -0.73 12.51 42.31
N ALA A 519 -1.83 13.19 42.12
CA ALA A 519 -3.05 12.68 41.50
C ALA A 519 -3.45 13.51 40.28
#